data_2aff16f1c0a711d49a6ef1d8ddee9b32
#
_entry.id   2aff16f1c0a711d49a6ef1d8ddee9b32
#
_cell.length_a   1.000
_cell.length_b   1.000
_cell.length_c   1.000
_cell.angle_alpha   90.00
_cell.angle_beta   90.00
_cell.angle_gamma   90.00
#
_symmetry.space_group_name_H-M   'P 1'
#
loop_
_entity.id
_entity.type
_entity.pdbx_description
1 polymer ?
#
loop_
_entity_poly.entity_id
_entity_poly.type
_entity_poly.pdbx_seq_one_letter_code
_entity_poly.pdbx_strand_id
1 'polypeptide(L)'
;MCSSDLGVKQVALGPLAVEAGIFAFLLLVAMGSAVAELHGKSVADMLVRLGFVPLITSALLIQIVLRLPTDPGMYPPAISAFPVVVGQGARMMIAGLISYGTSQTLNVLVFAKLSRGEGNRVWLRGMIASAISQVVDTVLFITISFLGERPILGLMAGQMLTKVLLSIVLIPWLITGLVALGRWLDGRPTT
;
A
#
# COMPACT_ATOMS: atom_id res chain seq x y z
N MET A 1 5.00 4.14 -9.00
CA MET A 1 6.17 3.31 -9.31
C MET A 1 6.75 2.54 -8.12
N CYS A 2 6.18 2.45 -6.98
CA CYS A 2 6.84 1.78 -5.84
C CYS A 2 6.18 0.48 -5.36
N SER A 3 4.89 0.32 -5.47
CA SER A 3 4.22 -0.84 -4.88
C SER A 3 4.07 -2.00 -5.85
N SER A 4 3.80 -1.74 -7.13
CA SER A 4 3.59 -2.78 -8.14
C SER A 4 4.88 -3.47 -8.57
N ASP A 5 5.98 -2.72 -8.69
CA ASP A 5 7.27 -3.29 -9.11
C ASP A 5 7.91 -4.12 -7.99
N LEU A 6 7.69 -3.70 -6.73
CA LEU A 6 8.11 -4.45 -5.55
C LEU A 6 7.21 -5.68 -5.28
N GLY A 7 5.97 -5.69 -5.77
CA GLY A 7 5.04 -6.80 -5.62
C GLY A 7 5.46 -8.05 -6.41
N VAL A 8 6.28 -7.89 -7.44
CA VAL A 8 6.82 -9.03 -8.21
C VAL A 8 7.86 -9.82 -7.39
N LYS A 9 8.57 -9.16 -6.46
CA LYS A 9 9.53 -9.83 -5.59
C LYS A 9 8.83 -10.37 -4.35
N GLN A 10 8.87 -11.69 -4.19
CA GLN A 10 8.47 -12.36 -2.96
C GLN A 10 9.67 -12.50 -2.04
N VAL A 11 9.48 -12.15 -0.77
CA VAL A 11 10.48 -12.26 0.30
C VAL A 11 10.01 -13.35 1.26
N ALA A 12 10.90 -14.27 1.61
CA ALA A 12 10.61 -15.28 2.61
C ALA A 12 10.82 -14.69 4.02
N LEU A 13 9.76 -14.67 4.81
CA LEU A 13 9.80 -14.34 6.23
C LEU A 13 9.48 -15.62 7.03
N GLY A 14 10.50 -16.45 7.27
CA GLY A 14 10.31 -17.77 7.83
C GLY A 14 9.48 -18.67 6.89
N PRO A 15 8.38 -19.27 7.35
CA PRO A 15 7.52 -20.10 6.51
C PRO A 15 6.56 -19.31 5.62
N LEU A 16 6.53 -17.99 5.73
CA LEU A 16 5.58 -17.12 5.03
C LEU A 16 6.27 -16.40 3.85
N ALA A 17 5.66 -16.48 2.68
CA ALA A 17 6.05 -15.71 1.51
C ALA A 17 5.27 -14.40 1.46
N VAL A 18 5.97 -13.29 1.34
CA VAL A 18 5.40 -11.93 1.34
C VAL A 18 5.87 -11.18 0.11
N GLU A 19 5.02 -10.39 -0.46
CA GLU A 19 5.41 -9.43 -1.49
C GLU A 19 6.26 -8.31 -0.88
N ALA A 20 7.41 -7.96 -1.47
CA ALA A 20 8.26 -6.89 -0.97
C ALA A 20 7.56 -5.50 -0.95
N GLY A 21 6.52 -5.33 -1.76
CA GLY A 21 5.67 -4.12 -1.77
C GLY A 21 4.94 -3.83 -0.46
N ILE A 22 4.81 -4.82 0.43
CA ILE A 22 4.13 -4.64 1.72
C ILE A 22 4.77 -3.54 2.58
N PHE A 23 6.10 -3.42 2.57
CA PHE A 23 6.80 -2.41 3.39
C PHE A 23 6.48 -0.98 2.92
N ALA A 24 6.47 -0.76 1.59
CA ALA A 24 6.05 0.51 1.02
C ALA A 24 4.56 0.81 1.33
N PHE A 25 3.71 -0.22 1.24
CA PHE A 25 2.29 -0.09 1.55
C PHE A 25 2.03 0.26 3.02
N LEU A 26 2.71 -0.40 3.96
CA LEU A 26 2.61 -0.09 5.40
C LEU A 26 3.06 1.34 5.71
N LEU A 27 4.12 1.81 5.05
CA LEU A 27 4.56 3.19 5.19
C LEU A 27 3.48 4.18 4.71
N LEU A 28 2.86 3.93 3.55
CA LEU A 28 1.76 4.77 3.04
C LEU A 28 0.56 4.79 3.98
N VAL A 29 0.19 3.64 4.56
CA VAL A 29 -0.89 3.54 5.56
C VAL A 29 -0.55 4.35 6.82
N ALA A 30 0.67 4.23 7.32
CA ALA A 30 1.15 4.99 8.48
C ALA A 30 1.17 6.51 8.19
N MET A 31 1.64 6.91 6.99
CA MET A 31 1.62 8.31 6.56
C MET A 31 0.20 8.87 6.49
N GLY A 32 -0.75 8.13 5.90
CA GLY A 32 -2.15 8.54 5.85
C GLY A 32 -2.74 8.77 7.24
N SER A 33 -2.44 7.88 8.19
CA SER A 33 -2.88 8.01 9.58
C SER A 33 -2.19 9.18 10.31
N ALA A 34 -0.89 9.38 10.08
CA ALA A 34 -0.13 10.49 10.66
C ALA A 34 -0.65 11.85 10.16
N VAL A 35 -0.91 11.97 8.87
CA VAL A 35 -1.50 13.20 8.29
C VAL A 35 -2.91 13.44 8.83
N ALA A 36 -3.73 12.39 8.98
CA ALA A 36 -5.06 12.52 9.59
C ALA A 36 -5.00 13.01 11.04
N GLU A 37 -3.97 12.61 11.80
CA GLU A 37 -3.73 13.07 13.17
C GLU A 37 -3.27 14.53 13.22
N LEU A 38 -2.32 14.92 12.35
CA LEU A 38 -1.69 16.25 12.37
C LEU A 38 -2.56 17.34 11.73
N HIS A 39 -3.21 17.02 10.62
CA HIS A 39 -3.90 17.99 9.75
C HIS A 39 -5.38 17.67 9.53
N GLY A 40 -5.86 16.60 10.13
CA GLY A 40 -7.26 16.18 10.07
C GLY A 40 -7.62 15.35 8.83
N LYS A 41 -8.81 14.75 8.90
CA LYS A 41 -9.32 13.80 7.90
C LYS A 41 -9.40 14.40 6.49
N SER A 42 -9.83 15.66 6.36
CA SER A 42 -9.99 16.30 5.05
C SER A 42 -8.70 16.38 4.25
N VAL A 43 -7.59 16.70 4.91
CA VAL A 43 -6.25 16.76 4.29
C VAL A 43 -5.78 15.35 3.94
N ALA A 44 -5.99 14.38 4.82
CA ALA A 44 -5.64 12.99 4.55
C ALA A 44 -6.41 12.42 3.35
N ASP A 45 -7.73 12.67 3.26
CA ASP A 45 -8.55 12.26 2.11
C ASP A 45 -8.09 12.92 0.80
N MET A 46 -7.69 14.21 0.85
CA MET A 46 -7.13 14.92 -0.30
C MET A 46 -5.84 14.27 -0.78
N LEU A 47 -4.93 13.92 0.14
CA LEU A 47 -3.66 13.26 -0.21
C LEU A 47 -3.88 11.87 -0.82
N VAL A 48 -4.84 11.10 -0.30
CA VAL A 48 -5.22 9.81 -0.91
C VAL A 48 -5.68 10.03 -2.35
N ARG A 49 -6.56 11.00 -2.60
CA ARG A 49 -7.05 11.31 -3.96
C ARG A 49 -5.92 11.77 -4.88
N LEU A 50 -5.04 12.65 -4.41
CA LEU A 50 -3.88 13.12 -5.17
C LEU A 50 -2.89 11.98 -5.47
N GLY A 51 -2.77 11.00 -4.57
CA GLY A 51 -1.94 9.81 -4.77
C GLY A 51 -2.37 8.95 -5.96
N PHE A 52 -3.63 9.02 -6.41
CA PHE A 52 -4.09 8.34 -7.62
C PHE A 52 -3.49 8.94 -8.90
N VAL A 53 -3.19 10.24 -8.92
CA VAL A 53 -2.64 10.90 -10.12
C VAL A 53 -1.32 10.26 -10.55
N PRO A 54 -0.26 10.22 -9.71
CA PRO A 54 0.99 9.56 -10.09
C PRO A 54 0.82 8.05 -10.35
N LEU A 55 -0.10 7.38 -9.63
CA LEU A 55 -0.34 5.97 -9.80
C LEU A 55 -0.94 5.65 -11.18
N ILE A 56 -1.99 6.38 -11.58
CA ILE A 56 -2.62 6.24 -12.91
C ILE A 56 -1.65 6.65 -14.01
N THR A 57 -0.95 7.78 -13.83
CA THR A 57 0.03 8.26 -14.82
C THR A 57 1.15 7.25 -15.02
N SER A 58 1.70 6.68 -13.94
CA SER A 58 2.72 5.63 -14.03
C SER A 58 2.20 4.38 -14.74
N ALA A 59 0.97 3.96 -14.43
CA ALA A 59 0.34 2.82 -15.08
C ALA A 59 0.19 3.02 -16.59
N LEU A 60 -0.27 4.21 -17.00
CA LEU A 60 -0.40 4.56 -18.42
C LEU A 60 0.96 4.62 -19.13
N LEU A 61 1.97 5.26 -18.50
CA LEU A 61 3.32 5.34 -19.05
C LEU A 61 3.95 3.96 -19.23
N ILE A 62 3.79 3.07 -18.26
CA ILE A 62 4.24 1.68 -18.37
C ILE A 62 3.60 0.98 -19.57
N GLN A 63 2.29 1.13 -19.77
CA GLN A 63 1.61 0.53 -20.91
C GLN A 63 2.09 1.09 -22.26
N ILE A 64 2.40 2.38 -22.31
CA ILE A 64 2.96 3.01 -23.51
C ILE A 64 4.37 2.45 -23.78
N VAL A 65 5.25 2.44 -22.75
CA VAL A 65 6.62 1.95 -22.88
C VAL A 65 6.67 0.48 -23.33
N LEU A 66 5.79 -0.37 -22.81
CA LEU A 66 5.71 -1.78 -23.20
C LEU A 66 5.30 -2.00 -24.67
N ARG A 67 4.65 -1.00 -25.31
CA ARG A 67 4.25 -1.05 -26.72
C ARG A 67 5.30 -0.46 -27.67
N LEU A 68 6.31 0.22 -27.13
CA LEU A 68 7.38 0.76 -27.97
C LEU A 68 8.29 -0.37 -28.48
N PRO A 69 8.81 -0.25 -29.70
CA PRO A 69 9.76 -1.23 -30.23
C PRO A 69 11.04 -1.25 -29.37
N THR A 70 11.49 -2.45 -29.07
CA THR A 70 12.71 -2.64 -28.27
C THR A 70 13.94 -2.36 -29.14
N ASP A 71 14.92 -1.60 -28.63
CA ASP A 71 16.20 -1.36 -29.29
C ASP A 71 16.98 -2.68 -29.43
N PRO A 72 17.48 -3.04 -30.64
CA PRO A 72 18.33 -4.21 -30.83
C PRO A 72 19.60 -4.21 -29.99
N GLY A 73 20.11 -3.04 -29.58
CA GLY A 73 21.26 -2.89 -28.69
C GLY A 73 20.98 -3.09 -27.21
N MET A 74 19.74 -3.34 -26.83
CA MET A 74 19.38 -3.57 -25.43
C MET A 74 20.05 -4.86 -24.91
N TYR A 75 20.48 -4.85 -23.64
CA TYR A 75 21.07 -6.00 -22.97
C TYR A 75 20.15 -7.23 -23.05
N PRO A 76 20.60 -8.35 -23.69
CA PRO A 76 19.70 -9.44 -24.04
C PRO A 76 18.86 -10.03 -22.90
N PRO A 77 19.39 -10.25 -21.68
CA PRO A 77 18.55 -10.70 -20.56
C PRO A 77 17.46 -9.70 -20.15
N ALA A 78 17.68 -8.41 -20.37
CA ALA A 78 16.69 -7.38 -20.04
C ALA A 78 15.52 -7.35 -21.04
N ILE A 79 15.75 -7.74 -22.28
CA ILE A 79 14.70 -7.81 -23.33
C ILE A 79 13.54 -8.72 -22.89
N SER A 80 13.87 -9.89 -22.34
CA SER A 80 12.87 -10.86 -21.86
C SER A 80 12.37 -10.55 -20.46
N ALA A 81 13.22 -10.03 -19.56
CA ALA A 81 12.86 -9.78 -18.17
C ALA A 81 12.01 -8.52 -17.99
N PHE A 82 12.27 -7.46 -18.77
CA PHE A 82 11.57 -6.18 -18.62
C PHE A 82 10.06 -6.29 -18.80
N PRO A 83 9.51 -6.91 -19.86
CA PRO A 83 8.08 -7.09 -20.03
C PRO A 83 7.45 -7.94 -18.91
N VAL A 84 8.18 -8.93 -18.38
CA VAL A 84 7.70 -9.79 -17.30
C VAL A 84 7.64 -9.04 -15.98
N VAL A 85 8.67 -8.25 -15.66
CA VAL A 85 8.77 -7.53 -14.38
C VAL A 85 7.85 -6.30 -14.36
N VAL A 86 7.83 -5.54 -15.47
CA VAL A 86 7.09 -4.27 -15.53
C VAL A 86 5.68 -4.45 -16.09
N GLY A 87 5.50 -5.48 -16.93
CA GLY A 87 4.24 -5.80 -17.60
C GLY A 87 3.27 -6.60 -16.76
N GLN A 88 3.00 -6.20 -15.53
CA GLN A 88 1.88 -6.76 -14.78
C GLN A 88 0.61 -6.59 -15.61
N GLY A 89 -0.12 -7.68 -15.80
CA GLY A 89 -1.34 -7.64 -16.62
C GLY A 89 -2.28 -6.51 -16.19
N ALA A 90 -2.95 -5.87 -17.12
CA ALA A 90 -3.85 -4.74 -16.88
C ALA A 90 -4.84 -5.02 -15.74
N ARG A 91 -5.25 -6.28 -15.58
CA ARG A 91 -6.12 -6.72 -14.50
C ARG A 91 -5.51 -6.51 -13.11
N MET A 92 -4.20 -6.84 -12.93
CA MET A 92 -3.50 -6.63 -11.65
C MET A 92 -3.31 -5.14 -11.36
N MET A 93 -3.07 -4.32 -12.37
CA MET A 93 -2.99 -2.87 -12.20
C MET A 93 -4.32 -2.26 -11.77
N ILE A 94 -5.42 -2.66 -12.41
CA ILE A 94 -6.78 -2.23 -12.02
C ILE A 94 -7.10 -2.73 -10.60
N ALA A 95 -6.78 -3.98 -10.29
CA ALA A 95 -6.95 -4.53 -8.96
C ALA A 95 -6.19 -3.70 -7.91
N GLY A 96 -4.93 -3.36 -8.18
CA GLY A 96 -4.11 -2.51 -7.32
C GLY A 96 -4.70 -1.11 -7.11
N LEU A 97 -5.21 -0.47 -8.18
CA LEU A 97 -5.85 0.84 -8.09
C LEU A 97 -7.11 0.79 -7.19
N ILE A 98 -7.97 -0.19 -7.40
CA ILE A 98 -9.23 -0.33 -6.66
C ILE A 98 -8.94 -0.69 -5.18
N SER A 99 -8.09 -1.68 -4.94
CA SER A 99 -7.77 -2.12 -3.60
C SER A 99 -7.07 -1.03 -2.80
N TYR A 100 -6.05 -0.37 -3.39
CA TYR A 100 -5.35 0.74 -2.76
C TYR A 100 -6.29 1.90 -2.41
N GLY A 101 -7.11 2.35 -3.36
CA GLY A 101 -8.02 3.45 -3.13
C GLY A 101 -9.04 3.18 -2.03
N THR A 102 -9.62 1.98 -2.06
CA THR A 102 -10.60 1.56 -1.05
C THR A 102 -9.94 1.41 0.32
N SER A 103 -8.80 0.73 0.39
CA SER A 103 -8.11 0.46 1.65
C SER A 103 -7.55 1.73 2.30
N GLN A 104 -6.96 2.63 1.53
CA GLN A 104 -6.45 3.91 2.04
C GLN A 104 -7.57 4.82 2.53
N THR A 105 -8.66 4.93 1.76
CA THR A 105 -9.84 5.70 2.20
C THR A 105 -10.42 5.12 3.48
N LEU A 106 -10.52 3.79 3.57
CA LEU A 106 -11.00 3.10 4.76
C LEU A 106 -10.05 3.31 5.95
N ASN A 107 -8.74 3.25 5.75
CA ASN A 107 -7.75 3.52 6.79
C ASN A 107 -7.96 4.91 7.41
N VAL A 108 -8.04 5.94 6.59
CA VAL A 108 -8.26 7.32 7.06
C VAL A 108 -9.62 7.46 7.75
N LEU A 109 -10.68 6.83 7.21
CA LEU A 109 -12.01 6.86 7.82
C LEU A 109 -12.04 6.21 9.21
N VAL A 110 -11.49 5.00 9.32
CA VAL A 110 -11.46 4.26 10.59
C VAL A 110 -10.59 4.99 11.60
N PHE A 111 -9.41 5.45 11.19
CA PHE A 111 -8.53 6.23 12.06
C PHE A 111 -9.22 7.48 12.60
N ALA A 112 -9.88 8.26 11.73
CA ALA A 112 -10.59 9.47 12.12
C ALA A 112 -11.82 9.20 13.01
N LYS A 113 -12.55 8.09 12.80
CA LYS A 113 -13.64 7.69 13.67
C LYS A 113 -13.16 7.31 15.07
N LEU A 114 -12.07 6.58 15.16
CA LEU A 114 -11.47 6.20 16.43
C LEU A 114 -10.86 7.40 17.18
N SER A 115 -10.54 8.50 16.49
CA SER A 115 -10.02 9.71 17.13
C SER A 115 -11.10 10.56 17.82
N ARG A 116 -12.38 10.30 17.58
CA ARG A 116 -13.50 10.98 18.25
C ARG A 116 -13.77 10.47 19.68
N GLY A 117 -13.17 9.32 20.06
CA GLY A 117 -13.22 8.81 21.42
C GLY A 117 -12.13 9.44 22.29
N GLU A 118 -12.40 9.60 23.59
CA GLU A 118 -11.44 10.08 24.56
C GLU A 118 -10.26 9.11 24.69
N GLY A 119 -9.10 9.48 24.20
CA GLY A 119 -7.88 8.69 24.36
C GLY A 119 -6.73 9.07 23.42
N ASN A 120 -5.62 9.49 24.00
CA ASN A 120 -4.41 9.94 23.29
C ASN A 120 -3.55 8.78 22.73
N ARG A 121 -4.17 7.64 22.36
CA ARG A 121 -3.44 6.45 21.88
C ARG A 121 -3.41 6.38 20.35
N VAL A 122 -2.67 7.31 19.73
CA VAL A 122 -2.51 7.40 18.26
C VAL A 122 -2.04 6.07 17.66
N TRP A 123 -1.09 5.39 18.30
CA TRP A 123 -0.56 4.10 17.87
C TRP A 123 -1.63 2.99 17.79
N LEU A 124 -2.54 2.94 18.78
CA LEU A 124 -3.60 1.94 18.82
C LEU A 124 -4.64 2.19 17.72
N ARG A 125 -5.02 3.45 17.50
CA ARG A 125 -5.93 3.86 16.42
C ARG A 125 -5.33 3.53 15.06
N GLY A 126 -4.04 3.82 14.85
CA GLY A 126 -3.30 3.50 13.64
C GLY A 126 -3.21 1.98 13.40
N MET A 127 -2.93 1.21 14.43
CA MET A 127 -2.87 -0.25 14.35
C MET A 127 -4.23 -0.86 13.93
N ILE A 128 -5.32 -0.45 14.57
CA ILE A 128 -6.67 -0.97 14.28
C ILE A 128 -7.08 -0.55 12.85
N ALA A 129 -6.91 0.72 12.49
CA ALA A 129 -7.26 1.22 11.17
C ALA A 129 -6.45 0.51 10.08
N SER A 130 -5.15 0.31 10.30
CA SER A 130 -4.27 -0.43 9.40
C SER A 130 -4.68 -1.89 9.25
N ALA A 131 -4.93 -2.60 10.34
CA ALA A 131 -5.33 -4.00 10.30
C ALA A 131 -6.62 -4.21 9.47
N ILE A 132 -7.63 -3.37 9.70
CA ILE A 132 -8.89 -3.43 8.95
C ILE A 132 -8.66 -3.12 7.46
N SER A 133 -7.90 -2.07 7.15
CA SER A 133 -7.64 -1.67 5.76
C SER A 133 -6.81 -2.73 5.01
N GLN A 134 -5.86 -3.40 5.67
CA GLN A 134 -5.05 -4.48 5.10
C GLN A 134 -5.88 -5.72 4.75
N VAL A 135 -6.87 -6.06 5.58
CA VAL A 135 -7.80 -7.16 5.28
C VAL A 135 -8.58 -6.83 4.01
N VAL A 136 -9.18 -5.65 3.95
CA VAL A 136 -9.97 -5.20 2.78
C VAL A 136 -9.10 -5.10 1.52
N ASP A 137 -7.90 -4.55 1.63
CA ASP A 137 -6.94 -4.48 0.52
C ASP A 137 -6.65 -5.87 -0.05
N THR A 138 -6.31 -6.81 0.81
CA THR A 138 -5.93 -8.17 0.40
C THR A 138 -7.10 -8.90 -0.25
N VAL A 139 -8.30 -8.80 0.31
CA VAL A 139 -9.51 -9.41 -0.26
C VAL A 139 -9.80 -8.84 -1.64
N LEU A 140 -9.82 -7.52 -1.79
CA LEU A 140 -10.09 -6.87 -3.08
C LEU A 140 -9.03 -7.19 -4.12
N PHE A 141 -7.74 -7.01 -3.76
CA PHE A 141 -6.64 -7.22 -4.69
C PHE A 141 -6.60 -8.66 -5.21
N ILE A 142 -6.63 -9.65 -4.32
CA ILE A 142 -6.53 -11.06 -4.71
C ILE A 142 -7.78 -11.49 -5.48
N THR A 143 -8.96 -11.05 -5.05
CA THR A 143 -10.21 -11.41 -5.76
C THR A 143 -10.20 -10.83 -7.18
N ILE A 144 -9.91 -9.54 -7.34
CA ILE A 144 -9.93 -8.92 -8.67
C ILE A 144 -8.81 -9.48 -9.55
N SER A 145 -7.61 -9.71 -8.98
CA SER A 145 -6.45 -10.21 -9.76
C SER A 145 -6.59 -11.65 -10.21
N PHE A 146 -7.09 -12.54 -9.35
CA PHE A 146 -6.93 -13.99 -9.53
C PHE A 146 -8.22 -14.81 -9.52
N LEU A 147 -9.39 -14.20 -9.30
CA LEU A 147 -10.65 -14.95 -9.31
C LEU A 147 -10.87 -15.57 -10.71
N GLY A 148 -11.07 -16.89 -10.72
CA GLY A 148 -11.25 -17.69 -11.94
C GLY A 148 -9.96 -18.23 -12.55
N GLU A 149 -8.76 -17.83 -12.09
CA GLU A 149 -7.48 -18.31 -12.61
C GLU A 149 -6.83 -19.37 -11.71
N ARG A 150 -6.99 -19.23 -10.41
CA ARG A 150 -6.39 -20.15 -9.42
C ARG A 150 -7.18 -20.18 -8.10
N PRO A 151 -6.96 -21.19 -7.23
CA PRO A 151 -7.51 -21.18 -5.89
C PRO A 151 -6.97 -19.99 -5.09
N ILE A 152 -7.86 -19.06 -4.70
CA ILE A 152 -7.47 -17.80 -4.05
C ILE A 152 -7.44 -17.88 -2.52
N LEU A 153 -8.15 -18.84 -1.90
CA LEU A 153 -8.34 -18.91 -0.44
C LEU A 153 -7.03 -19.05 0.32
N GLY A 154 -6.15 -19.97 -0.10
CA GLY A 154 -4.85 -20.18 0.55
C GLY A 154 -3.92 -18.97 0.41
N LEU A 155 -3.89 -18.38 -0.79
CA LEU A 155 -3.10 -17.17 -1.06
C LEU A 155 -3.62 -15.98 -0.25
N MET A 156 -4.94 -15.81 -0.18
CA MET A 156 -5.61 -14.75 0.57
C MET A 156 -5.32 -14.87 2.06
N ALA A 157 -5.48 -16.06 2.63
CA ALA A 157 -5.23 -16.32 4.05
C ALA A 157 -3.75 -16.06 4.42
N GLY A 158 -2.80 -16.54 3.62
CA GLY A 158 -1.37 -16.35 3.85
C GLY A 158 -0.97 -14.87 3.79
N GLN A 159 -1.38 -14.17 2.74
CA GLN A 159 -1.08 -12.74 2.60
C GLN A 159 -1.78 -11.89 3.66
N MET A 160 -3.04 -12.16 3.96
CA MET A 160 -3.80 -11.45 4.99
C MET A 160 -3.14 -11.60 6.36
N LEU A 161 -2.82 -12.82 6.76
CA LEU A 161 -2.16 -13.09 8.04
C LEU A 161 -0.84 -12.32 8.15
N THR A 162 -0.01 -12.41 7.12
CA THR A 162 1.30 -11.73 7.12
C THR A 162 1.16 -10.21 7.15
N LYS A 163 0.28 -9.65 6.32
CA LYS A 163 0.05 -8.19 6.28
C LYS A 163 -0.47 -7.67 7.61
N VAL A 164 -1.43 -8.36 8.23
CA VAL A 164 -1.97 -7.98 9.54
C VAL A 164 -0.93 -8.09 10.64
N LEU A 165 -0.16 -9.18 10.70
CA LEU A 165 0.92 -9.34 11.68
C LEU A 165 1.98 -8.23 11.56
N LEU A 166 2.44 -7.95 10.33
CA LEU A 166 3.39 -6.86 10.09
C LEU A 166 2.81 -5.50 10.45
N SER A 167 1.51 -5.28 10.18
CA SER A 167 0.83 -4.03 10.59
C SER A 167 0.83 -3.86 12.10
N ILE A 168 0.50 -4.91 12.85
CA ILE A 168 0.48 -4.87 14.31
C ILE A 168 1.87 -4.55 14.88
N VAL A 169 2.92 -5.09 14.28
CA VAL A 169 4.29 -4.88 14.74
C VAL A 169 4.86 -3.52 14.30
N LEU A 170 4.68 -3.14 13.04
CA LEU A 170 5.37 -1.98 12.46
C LEU A 170 4.59 -0.66 12.59
N ILE A 171 3.26 -0.69 12.46
CA ILE A 171 2.45 0.54 12.42
C ILE A 171 2.57 1.37 13.71
N PRO A 172 2.58 0.81 14.93
CA PRO A 172 2.73 1.61 16.14
C PRO A 172 4.00 2.48 16.13
N TRP A 173 5.12 1.92 15.68
CA TRP A 173 6.40 2.64 15.59
C TRP A 173 6.42 3.65 14.45
N LEU A 174 5.93 3.25 13.28
CA LEU A 174 5.89 4.13 12.11
C LEU A 174 5.00 5.35 12.35
N ILE A 175 3.79 5.16 12.87
CA ILE A 175 2.86 6.29 13.06
C ILE A 175 3.34 7.24 14.16
N THR A 176 3.83 6.72 15.28
CA THR A 176 4.37 7.57 16.36
C THR A 176 5.59 8.36 15.92
N GLY A 177 6.50 7.72 15.18
CA GLY A 177 7.67 8.38 14.61
C GLY A 177 7.31 9.46 13.59
N LEU A 178 6.37 9.17 12.68
CA LEU A 178 5.91 10.13 11.68
C LEU A 178 5.16 11.32 12.29
N VAL A 179 4.33 11.08 13.30
CA VAL A 179 3.64 12.17 14.03
C VAL A 179 4.64 13.03 14.78
N ALA A 180 5.63 12.43 15.46
CA ALA A 180 6.68 13.17 16.16
C ALA A 180 7.51 14.02 15.18
N LEU A 181 7.91 13.44 14.04
CA LEU A 181 8.61 14.14 12.97
C LEU A 181 7.80 15.31 12.42
N GLY A 182 6.51 15.11 12.13
CA GLY A 182 5.63 16.16 11.63
C GLY A 182 5.48 17.31 12.62
N ARG A 183 5.28 17.01 13.92
CA ARG A 183 5.22 18.03 14.96
C ARG A 183 6.53 18.82 15.07
N TRP A 184 7.67 18.15 14.97
CA TRP A 184 8.97 18.80 14.97
C TRP A 184 9.16 19.75 13.79
N LEU A 185 8.75 19.32 12.58
CA LEU A 185 8.81 20.16 11.38
C LEU A 185 7.86 21.37 11.46
N ASP A 186 6.68 21.20 12.07
CA ASP A 186 5.70 22.27 12.29
C ASP A 186 6.06 23.20 13.46
N GLY A 187 7.15 22.97 14.17
CA GLY A 187 7.55 23.74 15.37
C GLY A 187 6.60 23.55 16.56
N ARG A 188 5.79 22.47 16.59
CA ARG A 188 4.86 22.16 17.68
C ARG A 188 5.54 21.30 18.74
N PRO A 189 5.23 21.49 20.05
CA PRO A 189 5.84 20.66 21.10
C PRO A 189 5.47 19.19 20.91
N THR A 190 6.46 18.32 21.04
CA THR A 190 6.32 16.86 21.04
C THR A 190 5.87 16.40 22.44
N THR A 191 4.62 16.60 22.80
CA THR A 191 4.03 16.04 24.03
C THR A 191 3.31 14.74 23.75
#